data_b1aa99cc34445b1cffeb0f4526f3e9af
#
_entry.id   b1aa99cc34445b1cffeb0f4526f3e9af
#
_cell.length_a   1.000
_cell.length_b   1.000
_cell.length_c   1.000
_cell.angle_alpha   90.00
_cell.angle_beta   90.00
_cell.angle_gamma   90.00
#
_symmetry.space_group_name_H-M   'P 1'
#
loop_
_entity.id
_entity.type
_entity.pdbx_description
1 polymer ?
#
loop_
_entity_poly.entity_id
_entity_poly.type
_entity_poly.pdbx_seq_one_letter_code
_entity_poly.pdbx_strand_id
1 'polypeptide(L)'
;MRVILVSDTHLSPAAPEAEANWDAVLRYVGANAPDVVIHLGDLSRDGTHDPGDLHYGRRLLDRLPVPWHAVPGNHDIGDNPWPGAPEDSTVDAGRCQRWLDIVGADHWSLTVNGWTLLAINAQLPGSGLEAEAGQWSWLGEQLSGLGDNQRVALITHKPVTATDSELADSPAYRFLPGSARDRLRGLHGQTPIGLVISGHVHQYRLLRLDGTDHLWAPSTWAVLPDRVQPILGMKRCGIVSLDLASGTSPEPVLVEPDGIAQLTVGTDIPNPYHQ
;
A
#
# COMPACT_ATOMS: atom_id res chain seq x y z
N MET A 1 15.66 -12.72 2.47
CA MET A 1 15.14 -11.64 3.35
C MET A 1 13.66 -11.86 3.54
N ARG A 2 13.24 -11.98 4.80
CA ARG A 2 11.82 -12.09 5.13
C ARG A 2 11.23 -10.70 5.32
N VAL A 3 10.24 -10.37 4.50
CA VAL A 3 9.49 -9.12 4.53
C VAL A 3 8.09 -9.41 5.08
N ILE A 4 7.61 -8.59 5.99
CA ILE A 4 6.19 -8.57 6.35
C ILE A 4 5.56 -7.35 5.69
N LEU A 5 4.51 -7.58 4.90
CA LEU A 5 3.71 -6.53 4.29
C LEU A 5 2.46 -6.30 5.15
N VAL A 6 2.25 -5.05 5.49
CA VAL A 6 1.11 -4.57 6.27
C VAL A 6 0.42 -3.47 5.48
N SER A 7 -0.89 -3.42 5.48
CA SER A 7 -1.66 -2.42 4.73
C SER A 7 -2.92 -2.00 5.47
N ASP A 8 -3.36 -0.78 5.19
CA ASP A 8 -4.71 -0.32 5.54
C ASP A 8 -5.00 -0.54 7.05
N THR A 9 -4.10 -0.02 7.88
CA THR A 9 -4.20 -0.12 9.34
C THR A 9 -5.21 0.84 9.95
N HIS A 10 -5.47 1.98 9.29
CA HIS A 10 -6.43 3.03 9.69
C HIS A 10 -6.34 3.40 11.17
N LEU A 11 -5.11 3.57 11.68
CA LEU A 11 -4.83 3.86 13.07
C LEU A 11 -5.32 5.26 13.46
N SER A 12 -6.07 5.32 14.54
CA SER A 12 -6.60 6.55 15.11
C SER A 12 -6.95 6.33 16.58
N PRO A 13 -6.85 7.34 17.46
CA PRO A 13 -7.42 7.26 18.79
C PRO A 13 -8.93 6.98 18.80
N ALA A 14 -9.61 7.30 17.69
CA ALA A 14 -11.04 7.05 17.50
C ALA A 14 -11.37 5.65 16.95
N ALA A 15 -10.36 4.82 16.69
CA ALA A 15 -10.50 3.45 16.15
C ALA A 15 -9.74 2.43 17.03
N PRO A 16 -10.17 2.19 18.27
CA PRO A 16 -9.46 1.27 19.17
C PRO A 16 -9.40 -0.17 18.66
N GLU A 17 -10.33 -0.59 17.81
CA GLU A 17 -10.32 -1.88 17.15
C GLU A 17 -9.16 -2.01 16.15
N ALA A 18 -8.79 -0.93 15.49
CA ALA A 18 -7.62 -0.89 14.59
C ALA A 18 -6.32 -1.06 15.38
N GLU A 19 -6.20 -0.40 16.53
CA GLU A 19 -5.05 -0.57 17.43
C GLU A 19 -4.99 -1.99 18.00
N ALA A 20 -6.12 -2.59 18.36
CA ALA A 20 -6.16 -3.98 18.85
C ALA A 20 -5.63 -4.97 17.81
N ASN A 21 -5.99 -4.79 16.54
CA ASN A 21 -5.46 -5.57 15.43
C ASN A 21 -3.96 -5.28 15.20
N TRP A 22 -3.54 -4.01 15.31
CA TRP A 22 -2.14 -3.65 15.24
C TRP A 22 -1.29 -4.30 16.33
N ASP A 23 -1.81 -4.39 17.57
CA ASP A 23 -1.13 -5.09 18.65
C ASP A 23 -0.93 -6.60 18.35
N ALA A 24 -1.86 -7.23 17.63
CA ALA A 24 -1.68 -8.61 17.16
C ALA A 24 -0.54 -8.70 16.12
N VAL A 25 -0.45 -7.72 15.21
CA VAL A 25 0.68 -7.62 14.26
C VAL A 25 2.01 -7.43 14.98
N LEU A 26 2.07 -6.53 15.96
CA LEU A 26 3.30 -6.30 16.75
C LEU A 26 3.77 -7.57 17.47
N ARG A 27 2.84 -8.32 18.09
CA ARG A 27 3.17 -9.62 18.71
C ARG A 27 3.72 -10.61 17.70
N TYR A 28 3.09 -10.71 16.53
CA TYR A 28 3.54 -11.59 15.46
C TYR A 28 4.95 -11.22 14.97
N VAL A 29 5.19 -9.94 14.70
CA VAL A 29 6.50 -9.44 14.26
C VAL A 29 7.57 -9.70 15.32
N GLY A 30 7.28 -9.44 16.60
CA GLY A 30 8.19 -9.71 17.70
C GLY A 30 8.55 -11.20 17.86
N ALA A 31 7.59 -12.09 17.64
CA ALA A 31 7.80 -13.54 17.74
C ALA A 31 8.54 -14.14 16.53
N ASN A 32 8.37 -13.57 15.34
CA ASN A 32 8.90 -14.12 14.09
C ASN A 32 10.15 -13.41 13.58
N ALA A 33 10.51 -12.25 14.12
CA ALA A 33 11.70 -11.45 13.82
C ALA A 33 11.99 -11.37 12.29
N PRO A 34 11.09 -10.80 11.47
CA PRO A 34 11.38 -10.56 10.05
C PRO A 34 12.54 -9.55 9.91
N ASP A 35 13.12 -9.48 8.72
CA ASP A 35 14.19 -8.52 8.45
C ASP A 35 13.66 -7.08 8.34
N VAL A 36 12.43 -6.92 7.84
CA VAL A 36 11.78 -5.61 7.65
C VAL A 36 10.26 -5.75 7.60
N VAL A 37 9.57 -4.69 8.02
CA VAL A 37 8.13 -4.49 7.79
C VAL A 37 7.96 -3.39 6.74
N ILE A 38 7.08 -3.60 5.77
CA ILE A 38 6.69 -2.60 4.77
C ILE A 38 5.20 -2.31 4.92
N HIS A 39 4.88 -1.05 5.23
CA HIS A 39 3.52 -0.55 5.30
C HIS A 39 3.11 0.05 3.96
N LEU A 40 2.03 -0.48 3.38
CA LEU A 40 1.60 -0.20 2.01
C LEU A 40 0.60 0.98 1.90
N GLY A 41 0.48 1.81 2.94
CA GLY A 41 -0.39 3.00 2.96
C GLY A 41 -1.67 2.79 3.75
N ASP A 42 -2.43 3.89 3.90
CA ASP A 42 -3.57 4.02 4.81
C ASP A 42 -3.16 3.64 6.25
N LEU A 43 -2.06 4.26 6.69
CA LEU A 43 -1.55 4.16 8.04
C LEU A 43 -2.54 4.74 9.04
N SER A 44 -3.06 5.92 8.72
CA SER A 44 -3.99 6.69 9.53
C SER A 44 -5.43 6.55 9.02
N ARG A 45 -6.39 6.75 9.92
CA ARG A 45 -7.80 6.73 9.55
C ARG A 45 -8.23 7.98 8.77
N ASP A 46 -7.72 9.16 9.16
CA ASP A 46 -8.09 10.43 8.55
C ASP A 46 -6.95 11.47 8.58
N GLY A 47 -5.72 11.03 8.36
CA GLY A 47 -4.55 11.91 8.26
C GLY A 47 -4.66 12.99 7.19
N THR A 48 -5.55 12.80 6.22
CA THR A 48 -5.92 13.79 5.20
C THR A 48 -6.46 15.06 5.85
N HIS A 49 -7.30 14.96 6.88
CA HIS A 49 -7.93 16.10 7.57
C HIS A 49 -7.37 16.33 8.97
N ASP A 50 -6.99 15.26 9.68
CA ASP A 50 -6.43 15.33 11.03
C ASP A 50 -4.97 14.85 11.10
N PRO A 51 -4.00 15.78 11.21
CA PRO A 51 -2.59 15.42 11.43
C PRO A 51 -2.36 14.57 12.69
N GLY A 52 -3.26 14.64 13.66
CA GLY A 52 -3.18 13.86 14.89
C GLY A 52 -3.22 12.36 14.63
N ASP A 53 -4.01 11.92 13.64
CA ASP A 53 -4.08 10.52 13.25
C ASP A 53 -2.75 10.04 12.63
N LEU A 54 -2.08 10.86 11.79
CA LEU A 54 -0.74 10.52 11.27
C LEU A 54 0.29 10.42 12.39
N HIS A 55 0.30 11.36 13.33
CA HIS A 55 1.18 11.28 14.49
C HIS A 55 0.90 10.04 15.35
N TYR A 56 -0.37 9.68 15.48
CA TYR A 56 -0.77 8.48 16.20
C TYR A 56 -0.26 7.22 15.51
N GLY A 57 -0.53 7.07 14.22
CA GLY A 57 -0.07 5.94 13.42
C GLY A 57 1.45 5.82 13.43
N ARG A 58 2.18 6.93 13.28
CA ARG A 58 3.65 6.96 13.35
C ARG A 58 4.17 6.43 14.69
N ARG A 59 3.60 6.87 15.82
CA ARG A 59 4.02 6.36 17.14
C ARG A 59 3.80 4.85 17.27
N LEU A 60 2.74 4.33 16.67
CA LEU A 60 2.46 2.89 16.70
C LEU A 60 3.38 2.11 15.77
N LEU A 61 3.76 2.64 14.60
CA LEU A 61 4.80 2.07 13.74
C LEU A 61 6.15 1.99 14.46
N ASP A 62 6.51 3.02 15.22
CA ASP A 62 7.77 3.06 15.97
C ASP A 62 7.86 2.02 17.10
N ARG A 63 6.76 1.30 17.43
CA ARG A 63 6.77 0.14 18.33
C ARG A 63 7.26 -1.15 17.66
N LEU A 64 7.42 -1.16 16.35
CA LEU A 64 7.97 -2.32 15.64
C LEU A 64 9.40 -2.60 16.12
N PRO A 65 9.74 -3.86 16.47
CA PRO A 65 11.07 -4.20 16.95
C PRO A 65 12.11 -4.40 15.82
N VAL A 66 11.71 -4.16 14.57
CA VAL A 66 12.51 -4.32 13.35
C VAL A 66 12.41 -3.06 12.48
N PRO A 67 13.35 -2.84 11.55
CA PRO A 67 13.24 -1.74 10.58
C PRO A 67 11.92 -1.78 9.82
N TRP A 68 11.41 -0.61 9.48
CA TRP A 68 10.20 -0.48 8.67
C TRP A 68 10.34 0.62 7.62
N HIS A 69 9.58 0.47 6.54
CA HIS A 69 9.35 1.48 5.52
C HIS A 69 7.86 1.61 5.26
N ALA A 70 7.42 2.78 4.77
CA ALA A 70 6.03 3.02 4.44
C ALA A 70 5.90 3.82 3.15
N VAL A 71 4.74 3.73 2.51
CA VAL A 71 4.25 4.67 1.50
C VAL A 71 2.92 5.24 1.98
N PRO A 72 2.54 6.46 1.59
CA PRO A 72 1.23 7.00 1.96
C PRO A 72 0.09 6.34 1.18
N GLY A 73 -1.07 6.25 1.81
CA GLY A 73 -2.34 5.96 1.18
C GLY A 73 -3.24 7.19 1.06
N ASN A 74 -4.46 7.01 0.54
CA ASN A 74 -5.38 8.12 0.35
C ASN A 74 -5.95 8.67 1.66
N HIS A 75 -6.06 7.85 2.70
CA HIS A 75 -6.45 8.31 4.04
C HIS A 75 -5.35 9.12 4.74
N ASP A 76 -4.11 9.00 4.28
CA ASP A 76 -2.97 9.71 4.87
C ASP A 76 -2.78 11.12 4.30
N ILE A 77 -2.89 11.27 2.96
CA ILE A 77 -2.54 12.52 2.24
C ILE A 77 -3.56 12.97 1.19
N GLY A 78 -4.70 12.30 1.11
CA GLY A 78 -5.72 12.54 0.09
C GLY A 78 -5.53 11.68 -1.16
N ASP A 79 -6.59 11.62 -1.96
CA ASP A 79 -6.68 10.75 -3.15
C ASP A 79 -6.14 11.42 -4.42
N ASN A 80 -5.85 10.62 -5.45
CA ASN A 80 -5.64 11.13 -6.79
C ASN A 80 -6.86 11.94 -7.23
N PRO A 81 -6.69 13.04 -8.00
CA PRO A 81 -7.83 13.69 -8.62
C PRO A 81 -8.56 12.77 -9.59
N TRP A 82 -9.88 12.69 -9.47
CA TRP A 82 -10.75 11.96 -10.39
C TRP A 82 -12.06 12.75 -10.60
N PRO A 83 -12.79 12.55 -11.73
CA PRO A 83 -14.04 13.28 -11.97
C PRO A 83 -15.06 13.04 -10.87
N GLY A 84 -15.41 14.12 -10.13
CA GLY A 84 -16.35 14.07 -9.01
C GLY A 84 -15.71 13.83 -7.64
N ALA A 85 -14.36 13.82 -7.55
CA ALA A 85 -13.67 13.82 -6.25
C ALA A 85 -14.02 15.09 -5.45
N PRO A 86 -14.33 14.97 -4.14
CA PRO A 86 -14.43 16.15 -3.28
C PRO A 86 -13.10 16.92 -3.25
N GLU A 87 -13.15 18.26 -3.34
CA GLU A 87 -11.92 19.08 -3.35
C GLU A 87 -11.06 18.85 -2.11
N ASP A 88 -11.67 18.67 -0.96
CA ASP A 88 -11.01 18.46 0.32
C ASP A 88 -10.46 17.05 0.51
N SER A 89 -10.75 16.12 -0.39
CA SER A 89 -10.27 14.74 -0.34
C SER A 89 -9.07 14.46 -1.26
N THR A 90 -8.66 15.40 -2.11
CA THR A 90 -7.58 15.20 -3.06
C THR A 90 -6.21 15.52 -2.46
N VAL A 91 -5.19 14.84 -2.96
CA VAL A 91 -3.79 15.08 -2.58
C VAL A 91 -3.39 16.53 -2.89
N ASP A 92 -2.64 17.16 -1.99
CA ASP A 92 -2.05 18.47 -2.16
C ASP A 92 -0.62 18.54 -1.61
N ALA A 93 0.09 19.63 -1.92
CA ALA A 93 1.49 19.81 -1.51
C ALA A 93 1.65 19.88 0.02
N GLY A 94 0.68 20.46 0.73
CA GLY A 94 0.70 20.57 2.19
C GLY A 94 0.56 19.21 2.87
N ARG A 95 -0.32 18.36 2.37
CA ARG A 95 -0.51 16.98 2.84
C ARG A 95 0.71 16.11 2.55
N CYS A 96 1.30 16.24 1.36
CA CYS A 96 2.55 15.57 1.03
C CYS A 96 3.68 15.99 1.99
N GLN A 97 3.84 17.29 2.24
CA GLN A 97 4.86 17.79 3.17
C GLN A 97 4.61 17.29 4.59
N ARG A 98 3.36 17.26 5.03
CA ARG A 98 2.98 16.71 6.33
C ARG A 98 3.40 15.24 6.50
N TRP A 99 3.20 14.42 5.47
CA TRP A 99 3.68 13.04 5.49
C TRP A 99 5.21 12.99 5.62
N LEU A 100 5.93 13.78 4.84
CA LEU A 100 7.39 13.84 4.89
C LEU A 100 7.91 14.23 6.27
N ASP A 101 7.25 15.19 6.92
CA ASP A 101 7.64 15.68 8.24
C ASP A 101 7.34 14.68 9.38
N ILE A 102 6.22 13.95 9.29
CA ILE A 102 5.74 13.07 10.37
C ILE A 102 6.22 11.64 10.16
N VAL A 103 6.07 11.09 8.97
CA VAL A 103 6.33 9.67 8.69
C VAL A 103 7.70 9.48 8.02
N GLY A 104 8.02 10.28 7.03
CA GLY A 104 9.28 10.23 6.31
C GLY A 104 9.10 10.15 4.80
N ALA A 105 10.07 9.56 4.09
CA ALA A 105 10.03 9.46 2.64
C ALA A 105 8.74 8.82 2.14
N ASP A 106 8.13 9.43 1.11
CA ASP A 106 6.89 8.95 0.47
C ASP A 106 7.17 8.04 -0.74
N HIS A 107 8.40 8.04 -1.23
CA HIS A 107 8.95 7.09 -2.20
C HIS A 107 10.39 6.75 -1.84
N TRP A 108 10.82 5.53 -2.12
CA TRP A 108 12.13 5.04 -1.70
C TRP A 108 12.55 3.80 -2.49
N SER A 109 13.84 3.46 -2.42
CA SER A 109 14.39 2.21 -2.95
C SER A 109 15.13 1.43 -1.87
N LEU A 110 15.05 0.09 -1.95
CA LEU A 110 15.77 -0.83 -1.09
C LEU A 110 16.29 -2.00 -1.93
N THR A 111 17.60 -2.18 -1.96
CA THR A 111 18.23 -3.30 -2.69
C THR A 111 18.68 -4.38 -1.73
N VAL A 112 18.26 -5.62 -1.95
CA VAL A 112 18.58 -6.76 -1.10
C VAL A 112 18.46 -8.08 -1.85
N ASN A 113 19.45 -8.98 -1.66
CA ASN A 113 19.43 -10.34 -2.21
C ASN A 113 19.12 -10.43 -3.72
N GLY A 114 19.59 -9.47 -4.52
CA GLY A 114 19.33 -9.42 -5.96
C GLY A 114 17.92 -8.87 -6.34
N TRP A 115 17.17 -8.39 -5.35
CA TRP A 115 15.95 -7.64 -5.55
C TRP A 115 16.18 -6.14 -5.33
N THR A 116 15.53 -5.33 -6.15
CA THR A 116 15.35 -3.90 -5.91
C THR A 116 13.87 -3.63 -5.70
N LEU A 117 13.51 -3.20 -4.50
CA LEU A 117 12.18 -2.74 -4.16
C LEU A 117 12.11 -1.25 -4.45
N LEU A 118 11.19 -0.84 -5.32
CA LEU A 118 10.94 0.55 -5.67
C LEU A 118 9.55 0.92 -5.18
N ALA A 119 9.47 1.78 -4.21
CA ALA A 119 8.20 2.23 -3.63
C ALA A 119 7.84 3.61 -4.16
N ILE A 120 6.60 3.79 -4.56
CA ILE A 120 6.07 5.06 -5.08
C ILE A 120 4.84 5.51 -4.29
N ASN A 121 4.67 6.82 -4.19
CA ASN A 121 3.46 7.45 -3.71
C ASN A 121 2.37 7.36 -4.78
N ALA A 122 1.38 6.50 -4.52
CA ALA A 122 0.28 6.23 -5.44
C ALA A 122 -0.70 7.41 -5.61
N GLN A 123 -0.64 8.41 -4.73
CA GLN A 123 -1.59 9.52 -4.73
C GLN A 123 -1.14 10.68 -5.63
N LEU A 124 0.15 10.74 -6.01
CA LEU A 124 0.70 11.80 -6.86
C LEU A 124 0.23 11.74 -8.33
N PRO A 125 0.10 10.57 -8.98
CA PRO A 125 -0.26 10.52 -10.39
C PRO A 125 -1.56 11.26 -10.72
N GLY A 126 -1.50 12.20 -11.66
CA GLY A 126 -2.62 13.04 -12.08
C GLY A 126 -2.87 14.27 -11.21
N SER A 127 -2.09 14.48 -10.15
CA SER A 127 -2.22 15.63 -9.26
C SER A 127 -1.73 16.95 -9.89
N GLY A 128 -0.78 16.87 -10.83
CA GLY A 128 -0.10 18.04 -11.40
C GLY A 128 0.87 18.72 -10.43
N LEU A 129 1.13 18.14 -9.27
CA LEU A 129 2.11 18.63 -8.31
C LEU A 129 3.54 18.44 -8.85
N GLU A 130 4.47 19.32 -8.47
CA GLU A 130 5.89 19.17 -8.81
C GLU A 130 6.45 17.83 -8.34
N ALA A 131 6.02 17.35 -7.19
CA ALA A 131 6.39 16.05 -6.63
C ALA A 131 6.03 14.87 -7.56
N GLU A 132 4.96 14.96 -8.35
CA GLU A 132 4.61 13.94 -9.34
C GLU A 132 5.70 13.81 -10.41
N ALA A 133 6.12 14.92 -10.99
CA ALA A 133 7.17 14.93 -12.01
C ALA A 133 8.50 14.42 -11.44
N GLY A 134 8.85 14.87 -10.23
CA GLY A 134 10.04 14.41 -9.49
C GLY A 134 10.04 12.90 -9.26
N GLN A 135 8.94 12.34 -8.78
CA GLN A 135 8.81 10.90 -8.56
C GLN A 135 8.99 10.08 -9.84
N TRP A 136 8.39 10.54 -10.93
CA TRP A 136 8.53 9.84 -12.22
C TRP A 136 9.97 9.89 -12.77
N SER A 137 10.68 11.02 -12.61
CA SER A 137 12.08 11.13 -12.99
C SER A 137 12.93 10.16 -12.16
N TRP A 138 12.77 10.22 -10.84
CA TRP A 138 13.43 9.34 -9.90
C TRP A 138 13.21 7.85 -10.23
N LEU A 139 11.95 7.44 -10.48
CA LEU A 139 11.65 6.04 -10.81
C LEU A 139 12.36 5.60 -12.12
N GLY A 140 12.36 6.45 -13.14
CA GLY A 140 13.08 6.20 -14.39
C GLY A 140 14.58 6.05 -14.18
N GLU A 141 15.19 6.90 -13.34
CA GLU A 141 16.61 6.83 -12.98
C GLU A 141 16.93 5.52 -12.22
N GLN A 142 16.08 5.15 -11.24
CA GLN A 142 16.26 3.89 -10.51
C GLN A 142 16.23 2.67 -11.46
N LEU A 143 15.25 2.62 -12.35
CA LEU A 143 15.10 1.52 -13.30
C LEU A 143 16.26 1.45 -14.31
N SER A 144 16.71 2.60 -14.82
CA SER A 144 17.83 2.66 -15.77
C SER A 144 19.20 2.35 -15.14
N GLY A 145 19.32 2.53 -13.82
CA GLY A 145 20.53 2.20 -13.07
C GLY A 145 20.68 0.73 -12.66
N LEU A 146 19.69 -0.13 -12.98
CA LEU A 146 19.71 -1.54 -12.58
C LEU A 146 20.66 -2.38 -13.47
N GLY A 147 21.34 -3.35 -12.84
CA GLY A 147 22.13 -4.35 -13.53
C GLY A 147 21.26 -5.46 -14.16
N ASP A 148 21.79 -6.14 -15.16
CA ASP A 148 21.10 -7.14 -15.99
C ASP A 148 20.43 -8.30 -15.21
N ASN A 149 20.87 -8.59 -13.99
CA ASN A 149 20.36 -9.70 -13.19
C ASN A 149 19.52 -9.24 -11.97
N GLN A 150 19.18 -7.96 -11.89
CA GLN A 150 18.44 -7.43 -10.78
C GLN A 150 16.93 -7.60 -10.99
N ARG A 151 16.23 -8.13 -9.99
CA ARG A 151 14.77 -8.31 -10.01
C ARG A 151 14.11 -7.10 -9.38
N VAL A 152 13.02 -6.64 -9.97
CA VAL A 152 12.31 -5.45 -9.50
C VAL A 152 10.98 -5.84 -8.87
N ALA A 153 10.73 -5.33 -7.67
CA ALA A 153 9.41 -5.27 -7.06
C ALA A 153 8.98 -3.80 -6.95
N LEU A 154 7.84 -3.46 -7.56
CA LEU A 154 7.20 -2.15 -7.41
C LEU A 154 6.23 -2.21 -6.24
N ILE A 155 6.35 -1.25 -5.32
CA ILE A 155 5.47 -1.09 -4.17
C ILE A 155 4.65 0.19 -4.34
N THR A 156 3.34 0.10 -4.14
CA THR A 156 2.41 1.21 -4.27
C THR A 156 1.19 0.95 -3.40
N HIS A 157 0.50 2.00 -2.95
CA HIS A 157 -0.71 1.80 -2.17
C HIS A 157 -1.84 1.22 -3.03
N LYS A 158 -2.17 1.87 -4.15
CA LYS A 158 -3.26 1.43 -5.03
C LYS A 158 -2.82 0.32 -6.00
N PRO A 159 -3.65 -0.70 -6.26
CA PRO A 159 -3.36 -1.70 -7.28
C PRO A 159 -3.13 -1.07 -8.66
N VAL A 160 -2.12 -1.57 -9.36
CA VAL A 160 -1.79 -1.12 -10.71
C VAL A 160 -2.73 -1.75 -11.74
N THR A 161 -3.13 -3.00 -11.54
CA THR A 161 -3.97 -3.72 -12.50
C THR A 161 -4.88 -4.76 -11.84
N ALA A 162 -5.88 -5.16 -12.61
CA ALA A 162 -6.79 -6.27 -12.39
C ALA A 162 -7.16 -6.82 -13.78
N THR A 163 -8.14 -7.71 -13.90
CA THR A 163 -8.65 -8.10 -15.22
C THR A 163 -9.35 -6.91 -15.90
N ASP A 164 -9.42 -6.92 -17.24
CA ASP A 164 -10.02 -5.81 -17.99
C ASP A 164 -11.46 -5.51 -17.56
N SER A 165 -12.26 -6.56 -17.27
CA SER A 165 -13.63 -6.38 -16.78
C SER A 165 -13.67 -5.74 -15.40
N GLU A 166 -12.80 -6.17 -14.47
CA GLU A 166 -12.73 -5.58 -13.13
C GLU A 166 -12.28 -4.11 -13.17
N LEU A 167 -11.38 -3.77 -14.10
CA LEU A 167 -10.96 -2.37 -14.31
C LEU A 167 -12.09 -1.52 -14.88
N ALA A 168 -12.84 -2.05 -15.86
CA ALA A 168 -13.97 -1.34 -16.50
C ALA A 168 -15.13 -1.10 -15.54
N ASP A 169 -15.41 -2.06 -14.65
CA ASP A 169 -16.52 -2.02 -13.72
C ASP A 169 -16.19 -1.32 -12.39
N SER A 170 -14.95 -0.84 -12.23
CA SER A 170 -14.48 -0.24 -10.98
C SER A 170 -14.57 1.29 -11.00
N PRO A 171 -14.89 1.93 -9.85
CA PRO A 171 -14.77 3.37 -9.73
C PRO A 171 -13.32 3.81 -9.90
N ALA A 172 -13.13 5.05 -10.41
CA ALA A 172 -11.84 5.60 -10.79
C ALA A 172 -10.80 5.61 -9.64
N TYR A 173 -11.26 5.75 -8.39
CA TYR A 173 -10.39 5.82 -7.22
C TYR A 173 -9.82 4.46 -6.78
N ARG A 174 -10.37 3.32 -7.24
CA ARG A 174 -9.98 1.98 -6.75
C ARG A 174 -8.60 1.54 -7.20
N PHE A 175 -8.19 1.95 -8.38
CA PHE A 175 -6.91 1.58 -8.98
C PHE A 175 -6.06 2.82 -9.25
N LEU A 176 -4.78 2.59 -9.50
CA LEU A 176 -3.90 3.66 -9.96
C LEU A 176 -4.49 4.29 -11.25
N PRO A 177 -4.43 5.62 -11.44
CA PRO A 177 -4.96 6.28 -12.65
C PRO A 177 -4.46 5.66 -13.95
N GLY A 178 -5.30 5.62 -14.99
CA GLY A 178 -5.01 4.98 -16.27
C GLY A 178 -3.71 5.48 -16.90
N SER A 179 -3.48 6.80 -16.90
CA SER A 179 -2.24 7.42 -17.39
C SER A 179 -0.98 6.94 -16.66
N ALA A 180 -1.08 6.74 -15.35
CA ALA A 180 0.02 6.20 -14.56
C ALA A 180 0.27 4.72 -14.88
N ARG A 181 -0.79 3.93 -15.04
CA ARG A 181 -0.70 2.52 -15.45
C ARG A 181 -0.03 2.38 -16.82
N ASP A 182 -0.38 3.23 -17.78
CA ASP A 182 0.24 3.25 -19.10
C ASP A 182 1.72 3.62 -19.03
N ARG A 183 2.07 4.60 -18.17
CA ARG A 183 3.46 4.99 -17.94
C ARG A 183 4.28 3.86 -17.31
N LEU A 184 3.74 3.19 -16.30
CA LEU A 184 4.40 2.03 -15.68
C LEU A 184 4.57 0.88 -16.68
N ARG A 185 3.59 0.63 -17.56
CA ARG A 185 3.70 -0.37 -18.65
C ARG A 185 4.82 0.00 -19.62
N GLY A 186 4.97 1.27 -19.96
CA GLY A 186 6.09 1.76 -20.78
C GLY A 186 7.45 1.53 -20.12
N LEU A 187 7.58 1.78 -18.83
CA LEU A 187 8.80 1.52 -18.05
C LEU A 187 9.09 0.01 -17.93
N HIS A 188 8.07 -0.81 -17.68
CA HIS A 188 8.19 -2.27 -17.64
C HIS A 188 8.72 -2.85 -18.97
N GLY A 189 8.34 -2.29 -20.11
CA GLY A 189 8.87 -2.69 -21.42
C GLY A 189 10.39 -2.47 -21.59
N GLN A 190 10.98 -1.63 -20.75
CA GLN A 190 12.43 -1.35 -20.73
C GLN A 190 13.15 -2.18 -19.66
N THR A 191 12.56 -2.30 -18.49
CA THR A 191 13.12 -3.05 -17.36
C THR A 191 12.00 -3.87 -16.70
N PRO A 192 12.00 -5.20 -16.84
CA PRO A 192 10.90 -6.04 -16.37
C PRO A 192 10.69 -5.94 -14.85
N ILE A 193 9.49 -5.51 -14.47
CA ILE A 193 9.01 -5.51 -13.07
C ILE A 193 8.37 -6.89 -12.84
N GLY A 194 9.02 -7.72 -12.03
CA GLY A 194 8.56 -9.09 -11.80
C GLY A 194 7.45 -9.22 -10.76
N LEU A 195 7.34 -8.23 -9.86
CA LEU A 195 6.36 -8.22 -8.77
C LEU A 195 5.82 -6.80 -8.56
N VAL A 196 4.52 -6.67 -8.42
CA VAL A 196 3.85 -5.43 -7.99
C VAL A 196 3.09 -5.73 -6.69
N ILE A 197 3.33 -4.92 -5.65
CA ILE A 197 2.75 -5.09 -4.33
C ILE A 197 1.89 -3.88 -4.02
N SER A 198 0.65 -4.11 -3.55
CA SER A 198 -0.29 -3.04 -3.21
C SER A 198 -1.23 -3.40 -2.08
N GLY A 199 -1.94 -2.40 -1.54
CA GLY A 199 -3.00 -2.50 -0.56
C GLY A 199 -4.32 -1.95 -1.08
N HIS A 200 -4.95 -1.01 -0.34
CA HIS A 200 -6.09 -0.17 -0.69
C HIS A 200 -7.43 -0.91 -0.85
N VAL A 201 -7.44 -2.08 -1.45
CA VAL A 201 -8.69 -2.83 -1.72
C VAL A 201 -9.13 -3.72 -0.56
N HIS A 202 -8.38 -3.76 0.54
CA HIS A 202 -8.68 -4.57 1.73
C HIS A 202 -8.93 -6.05 1.42
N GLN A 203 -8.29 -6.58 0.37
CA GLN A 203 -8.45 -7.98 -0.04
C GLN A 203 -7.09 -8.58 -0.38
N TYR A 204 -6.84 -9.81 0.06
CA TYR A 204 -5.67 -10.56 -0.37
C TYR A 204 -5.91 -11.17 -1.75
N ARG A 205 -4.95 -10.96 -2.65
CA ARG A 205 -4.97 -11.56 -4.00
C ARG A 205 -3.55 -11.70 -4.55
N LEU A 206 -3.29 -12.82 -5.19
CA LEU A 206 -2.14 -12.97 -6.08
C LEU A 206 -2.66 -13.21 -7.49
N LEU A 207 -2.33 -12.33 -8.42
CA LEU A 207 -2.77 -12.39 -9.81
C LEU A 207 -1.56 -12.30 -10.73
N ARG A 208 -1.40 -13.24 -11.64
CA ARG A 208 -0.35 -13.21 -12.66
C ARG A 208 -0.91 -12.68 -13.97
N LEU A 209 -0.37 -11.56 -14.44
CA LEU A 209 -0.72 -10.94 -15.72
C LEU A 209 0.56 -10.52 -16.47
N ASP A 210 0.65 -10.84 -17.74
CA ASP A 210 1.74 -10.44 -18.64
C ASP A 210 3.15 -10.71 -18.09
N GLY A 211 3.30 -11.81 -17.35
CA GLY A 211 4.57 -12.21 -16.75
C GLY A 211 4.92 -11.52 -15.42
N THR A 212 4.06 -10.63 -14.94
CA THR A 212 4.20 -9.93 -13.65
C THR A 212 3.25 -10.54 -12.62
N ASP A 213 3.75 -10.76 -11.41
CA ASP A 213 2.93 -11.12 -10.25
C ASP A 213 2.39 -9.85 -9.58
N HIS A 214 1.08 -9.73 -9.43
CA HIS A 214 0.40 -8.64 -8.73
C HIS A 214 -0.13 -9.17 -7.41
N LEU A 215 0.47 -8.72 -6.32
CA LEU A 215 0.12 -9.08 -4.95
C LEU A 215 -0.66 -7.94 -4.30
N TRP A 216 -1.89 -8.19 -3.89
CA TRP A 216 -2.66 -7.29 -3.06
C TRP A 216 -2.62 -7.78 -1.63
N ALA A 217 -2.16 -6.94 -0.72
CA ALA A 217 -2.17 -7.24 0.70
C ALA A 217 -3.55 -6.95 1.29
N PRO A 218 -4.00 -7.75 2.28
CA PRO A 218 -5.23 -7.48 2.99
C PRO A 218 -5.07 -6.29 3.92
N SER A 219 -6.19 -5.70 4.33
CA SER A 219 -6.20 -4.77 5.45
C SER A 219 -5.94 -5.50 6.77
N THR A 220 -5.26 -4.84 7.69
CA THR A 220 -5.20 -5.30 9.09
C THR A 220 -6.37 -4.81 9.91
N TRP A 221 -7.05 -3.73 9.49
CA TRP A 221 -8.16 -3.13 10.21
C TRP A 221 -9.48 -3.86 9.96
N ALA A 222 -10.02 -3.79 8.74
CA ALA A 222 -11.34 -4.33 8.41
C ALA A 222 -11.49 -4.58 6.90
N VAL A 223 -12.48 -5.41 6.53
CA VAL A 223 -12.90 -5.59 5.15
C VAL A 223 -14.15 -4.76 4.85
N LEU A 224 -14.36 -4.41 3.58
CA LEU A 224 -15.56 -3.72 3.12
C LEU A 224 -16.65 -4.75 2.74
N PRO A 225 -17.94 -4.49 3.07
CA PRO A 225 -19.02 -5.39 2.70
C PRO A 225 -19.23 -5.44 1.18
N ASP A 226 -19.78 -6.56 0.67
CA ASP A 226 -19.90 -6.81 -0.78
C ASP A 226 -20.75 -5.76 -1.50
N ARG A 227 -21.70 -5.14 -0.81
CA ARG A 227 -22.51 -4.04 -1.37
C ARG A 227 -21.72 -2.75 -1.63
N VAL A 228 -20.57 -2.57 -0.96
CA VAL A 228 -19.68 -1.40 -1.10
C VAL A 228 -18.55 -1.71 -2.06
N GLN A 229 -17.98 -2.90 -1.92
CA GLN A 229 -16.86 -3.33 -2.73
C GLN A 229 -17.05 -4.80 -3.15
N PRO A 230 -17.04 -5.11 -4.45
CA PRO A 230 -17.19 -6.49 -4.92
C PRO A 230 -16.06 -7.39 -4.41
N ILE A 231 -16.27 -8.68 -4.45
CA ILE A 231 -15.23 -9.68 -4.16
C ILE A 231 -14.31 -9.76 -5.38
N LEU A 232 -13.10 -9.22 -5.22
CA LEU A 232 -12.02 -9.26 -6.22
C LEU A 232 -10.90 -10.21 -5.80
N GLY A 233 -10.83 -10.51 -4.51
CA GLY A 233 -9.87 -11.38 -3.84
C GLY A 233 -10.46 -11.95 -2.56
N MET A 234 -9.62 -12.41 -1.66
CA MET A 234 -10.04 -12.95 -0.37
C MET A 234 -10.22 -11.80 0.64
N LYS A 235 -11.43 -11.61 1.15
CA LYS A 235 -11.76 -10.64 2.20
C LYS A 235 -11.42 -11.22 3.58
N ARG A 236 -10.24 -10.89 4.06
CA ARG A 236 -9.71 -11.28 5.37
C ARG A 236 -8.87 -10.14 5.94
N CYS A 237 -8.90 -9.95 7.26
CA CYS A 237 -7.92 -9.13 7.95
C CYS A 237 -6.65 -9.95 8.19
N GLY A 238 -5.50 -9.37 7.90
CA GLY A 238 -4.23 -10.09 8.05
C GLY A 238 -3.04 -9.29 7.50
N ILE A 239 -1.92 -9.98 7.38
CA ILE A 239 -0.67 -9.49 6.82
C ILE A 239 -0.16 -10.46 5.77
N VAL A 240 0.87 -10.09 5.01
CA VAL A 240 1.53 -11.03 4.10
C VAL A 240 2.99 -11.22 4.52
N SER A 241 3.40 -12.49 4.63
CA SER A 241 4.81 -12.86 4.75
C SER A 241 5.37 -13.16 3.37
N LEU A 242 6.50 -12.55 3.03
CA LEU A 242 7.14 -12.66 1.72
C LEU A 242 8.63 -12.91 1.90
N ASP A 243 9.15 -14.02 1.35
CA ASP A 243 10.58 -14.29 1.32
C ASP A 243 11.19 -13.87 -0.02
N LEU A 244 12.09 -12.88 0.03
CA LEU A 244 12.87 -12.41 -1.12
C LEU A 244 14.23 -13.13 -1.13
N ALA A 245 14.26 -14.29 -1.76
CA ALA A 245 15.50 -15.03 -2.01
C ALA A 245 16.00 -14.78 -3.43
N SER A 246 17.32 -14.85 -3.63
CA SER A 246 17.90 -14.75 -4.96
C SER A 246 17.53 -15.99 -5.81
N GLY A 247 17.15 -15.77 -7.06
CA GLY A 247 16.92 -16.85 -8.04
C GLY A 247 15.58 -17.58 -7.96
N THR A 248 14.71 -17.28 -6.96
CA THR A 248 13.37 -17.88 -6.85
C THR A 248 12.26 -16.84 -7.03
N SER A 249 11.10 -17.24 -7.52
CA SER A 249 9.90 -16.40 -7.46
C SER A 249 9.43 -16.36 -6.00
N PRO A 250 9.06 -15.18 -5.48
CA PRO A 250 8.53 -15.09 -4.13
C PRO A 250 7.19 -15.82 -4.03
N GLU A 251 6.99 -16.53 -2.93
CA GLU A 251 5.69 -17.14 -2.59
C GLU A 251 5.10 -16.36 -1.43
N PRO A 252 4.15 -15.44 -1.69
CA PRO A 252 3.50 -14.69 -0.63
C PRO A 252 2.54 -15.59 0.16
N VAL A 253 2.62 -15.49 1.49
CA VAL A 253 1.76 -16.24 2.41
C VAL A 253 0.87 -15.25 3.16
N LEU A 254 -0.45 -15.39 3.00
CA LEU A 254 -1.41 -14.71 3.87
C LEU A 254 -1.28 -15.25 5.29
N VAL A 255 -1.09 -14.37 6.25
CA VAL A 255 -0.99 -14.69 7.67
C VAL A 255 -2.09 -13.95 8.42
N GLU A 256 -2.82 -14.66 9.23
CA GLU A 256 -3.76 -14.11 10.22
C GLU A 256 -3.06 -14.20 11.61
N PRO A 257 -2.45 -13.11 12.12
CA PRO A 257 -1.81 -13.14 13.43
C PRO A 257 -2.77 -13.53 14.55
N ASP A 258 -2.29 -14.27 15.55
CA ASP A 258 -3.10 -14.65 16.71
C ASP A 258 -3.68 -13.41 17.40
N GLY A 259 -5.02 -13.38 17.49
CA GLY A 259 -5.76 -12.28 18.09
C GLY A 259 -6.13 -11.14 17.13
N ILE A 260 -5.85 -11.28 15.82
CA ILE A 260 -6.42 -10.35 14.84
C ILE A 260 -7.92 -10.61 14.68
N ALA A 261 -8.73 -9.57 14.83
CA ALA A 261 -10.17 -9.65 14.63
C ALA A 261 -10.52 -9.54 13.15
N GLN A 262 -11.44 -10.37 12.69
CA GLN A 262 -12.01 -10.31 11.34
C GLN A 262 -13.20 -9.35 11.36
N LEU A 263 -12.97 -8.09 11.04
CA LEU A 263 -13.96 -7.02 11.14
C LEU A 263 -14.52 -6.64 9.76
N THR A 264 -15.80 -6.28 9.71
CA THR A 264 -16.47 -5.78 8.51
C THR A 264 -17.05 -4.41 8.79
N VAL A 265 -16.70 -3.43 7.94
CA VAL A 265 -17.21 -2.06 8.01
C VAL A 265 -18.74 -2.04 7.86
N GLY A 266 -19.41 -1.31 8.73
CA GLY A 266 -20.87 -1.18 8.76
C GLY A 266 -21.61 -2.43 9.26
N THR A 267 -20.90 -3.42 9.78
CA THR A 267 -21.45 -4.61 10.45
C THR A 267 -20.87 -4.73 11.85
N ASP A 268 -19.55 -4.88 11.95
CA ASP A 268 -18.86 -5.06 13.25
C ASP A 268 -18.36 -3.71 13.80
N ILE A 269 -18.09 -2.76 12.90
CA ILE A 269 -17.62 -1.41 13.21
C ILE A 269 -18.43 -0.37 12.46
N PRO A 270 -18.54 0.87 12.97
CA PRO A 270 -19.20 1.96 12.25
C PRO A 270 -18.61 2.17 10.86
N ASN A 271 -19.45 2.56 9.89
CA ASN A 271 -18.96 2.93 8.56
C ASN A 271 -18.42 4.38 8.58
N PRO A 272 -17.10 4.60 8.46
CA PRO A 272 -16.53 5.95 8.45
C PRO A 272 -16.76 6.70 7.13
N TYR A 273 -17.20 5.99 6.08
CA TYR A 273 -17.36 6.54 4.73
C TYR A 273 -18.78 7.08 4.44
N HIS A 274 -19.68 7.03 5.42
CA HIS A 274 -21.02 7.60 5.32
C HIS A 274 -21.11 8.83 6.23
N GLN A 275 -20.98 9.97 5.62
CA GLN A 275 -21.61 11.20 6.06
C GLN A 275 -22.63 11.63 5.02
#